data_5c3116b87d3a0dbdf04968ac005f021b
#
_entry.id   5c3116b87d3a0dbdf04968ac005f021b
#
_cell.length_a   1.000
_cell.length_b   1.000
_cell.length_c   1.000
_cell.angle_alpha   90.00
_cell.angle_beta   90.00
_cell.angle_gamma   90.00
#
_symmetry.space_group_name_H-M   'P 1'
#
loop_
_entity.id
_entity.type
_entity.pdbx_description
1 polymer ?
#
loop_
_entity_poly.entity_id
_entity_poly.type
_entity_poly.pdbx_seq_one_letter_code
_entity_poly.pdbx_strand_id
1 'polypeptide(L)'
;MKKRLFIMDIDGTLALGDQLIDGTRELIEEIHRQHGICCYFTNNSSRGVAEYVDKFLKWGIETKEEEFVTAGTFAISVLKKKLGTRKIFVCGTRAFLWECKRLGLNVTEKETTDIAAVLTSYDREMNYEKITTVCRILEKRDVPWYATNEDLCCPYENGVMLPDCGAISYMISLAAGRKPQFLGKPHPEMVEHVLEKWNCRKEEALLIGDRIYTDIACGQQAGIDTCLVLTGEEKNARNKADICLNSVKDLARILQRLRLNEVKEFQMKNWIQYAEGNEEKIAGAYEYFAPDQIFSAESRWYRGDLHIHTTMSDGHDTPKEMKIRAEKAGLDFYAVTDHDAWQKKWPLTSCMVLPGMEISKAGGHANVIWDGKEELFSLNHPFLDQWSWKEMDLPLASISCLEIDNNPTFEHDPNQHAENANKKAVELSDLLWADGYRICAVGGSDVHLKETERYGDAVMPASPGDPSTWCYMEQMSPEHLQESIRACHVYVTRNCEIQFSCECYQASGEQISGEYRFGDRLPDECAIMGFELKIRTGERKTQAFYLNDGEKIQLLEEGQKDGWKQYNGTITFPVSKGYHWIRFGAETRKGTLLFYANPFTLGEKKPDLMTFGDAAAYLI
;
A
#
# COMPACT_ATOMS: atom_id res chain seq x y z
N MET A 1 -19.26 -7.89 -3.49
CA MET A 1 -19.27 -6.42 -3.25
C MET A 1 -18.15 -6.10 -2.29
N LYS A 2 -17.43 -5.00 -2.47
CA LYS A 2 -16.28 -4.62 -1.63
C LYS A 2 -16.73 -4.25 -0.23
N LYS A 3 -16.09 -4.80 0.79
CA LYS A 3 -16.35 -4.45 2.19
C LYS A 3 -15.72 -3.09 2.49
N ARG A 4 -16.47 -2.22 3.15
CA ARG A 4 -16.06 -0.89 3.55
C ARG A 4 -15.99 -0.72 5.06
N LEU A 5 -16.85 -1.42 5.81
CA LEU A 5 -16.94 -1.33 7.28
C LEU A 5 -16.57 -2.68 7.89
N PHE A 6 -15.52 -2.68 8.70
CA PHE A 6 -15.03 -3.86 9.43
C PHE A 6 -15.32 -3.68 10.90
N ILE A 7 -16.31 -4.44 11.37
CA ILE A 7 -16.77 -4.44 12.78
C ILE A 7 -16.02 -5.56 13.47
N MET A 8 -15.08 -5.23 14.35
CA MET A 8 -14.14 -6.18 14.93
C MET A 8 -14.33 -6.28 16.43
N ASP A 9 -14.62 -7.48 16.93
CA ASP A 9 -14.52 -7.75 18.35
C ASP A 9 -13.06 -7.60 18.83
N ILE A 10 -12.86 -7.35 20.12
CA ILE A 10 -11.54 -7.08 20.69
C ILE A 10 -10.98 -8.31 21.41
N ASP A 11 -11.69 -8.79 22.44
CA ASP A 11 -11.18 -9.81 23.35
C ASP A 11 -11.37 -11.23 22.79
N GLY A 12 -10.30 -11.87 22.33
CA GLY A 12 -10.30 -13.17 21.63
C GLY A 12 -10.13 -13.04 20.11
N THR A 13 -10.37 -11.85 19.57
CA THR A 13 -10.31 -11.55 18.12
C THR A 13 -9.07 -10.75 17.76
N LEU A 14 -8.88 -9.56 18.35
CA LEU A 14 -7.74 -8.69 18.12
C LEU A 14 -6.67 -8.82 19.21
N ALA A 15 -7.06 -9.17 20.41
CA ALA A 15 -6.17 -9.28 21.56
C ALA A 15 -6.63 -10.37 22.56
N LEU A 16 -5.69 -10.91 23.33
CA LEU A 16 -5.93 -11.75 24.51
C LEU A 16 -5.36 -11.04 25.73
N GLY A 17 -6.24 -10.49 26.58
CA GLY A 17 -5.82 -9.62 27.68
C GLY A 17 -5.09 -8.39 27.16
N ASP A 18 -3.83 -8.22 27.59
CA ASP A 18 -2.98 -7.11 27.15
C ASP A 18 -2.04 -7.47 25.98
N GLN A 19 -2.14 -8.69 25.42
CA GLN A 19 -1.32 -9.16 24.31
C GLN A 19 -2.11 -9.08 23.00
N LEU A 20 -1.52 -8.40 22.01
CA LEU A 20 -2.07 -8.31 20.67
C LEU A 20 -1.96 -9.67 19.97
N ILE A 21 -3.01 -10.11 19.30
CA ILE A 21 -2.99 -11.32 18.46
C ILE A 21 -2.18 -11.01 17.19
N ASP A 22 -1.35 -11.99 16.79
CA ASP A 22 -0.52 -11.89 15.56
C ASP A 22 -1.40 -11.65 14.32
N GLY A 23 -1.01 -10.69 13.50
CA GLY A 23 -1.75 -10.27 12.32
C GLY A 23 -2.77 -9.13 12.54
N THR A 24 -2.99 -8.70 13.79
CA THR A 24 -3.95 -7.62 14.08
C THR A 24 -3.52 -6.28 13.49
N ARG A 25 -2.24 -5.92 13.61
CA ARG A 25 -1.73 -4.68 13.01
C ARG A 25 -1.85 -4.71 11.51
N GLU A 26 -1.41 -5.81 10.91
CA GLU A 26 -1.49 -6.05 9.47
C GLU A 26 -2.92 -5.95 8.94
N LEU A 27 -3.90 -6.47 9.70
CA LEU A 27 -5.31 -6.37 9.34
C LEU A 27 -5.78 -4.91 9.33
N ILE A 28 -5.52 -4.17 10.41
CA ILE A 28 -5.94 -2.77 10.55
C ILE A 28 -5.29 -1.91 9.46
N GLU A 29 -3.99 -2.05 9.24
CA GLU A 29 -3.27 -1.35 8.18
C GLU A 29 -3.84 -1.69 6.79
N GLU A 30 -4.14 -2.96 6.51
CA GLU A 30 -4.69 -3.35 5.22
C GLU A 30 -6.12 -2.82 5.01
N ILE A 31 -6.93 -2.75 6.07
CA ILE A 31 -8.25 -2.11 6.03
C ILE A 31 -8.10 -0.61 5.68
N HIS A 32 -7.18 0.10 6.33
CA HIS A 32 -6.93 1.51 6.04
C HIS A 32 -6.42 1.72 4.61
N ARG A 33 -5.51 0.86 4.11
CA ARG A 33 -5.03 0.92 2.72
C ARG A 33 -6.14 0.77 1.68
N GLN A 34 -7.22 0.11 2.02
CA GLN A 34 -8.40 -0.02 1.17
C GLN A 34 -9.45 1.07 1.43
N HIS A 35 -9.08 2.13 2.16
CA HIS A 35 -10.00 3.18 2.63
C HIS A 35 -11.21 2.61 3.40
N GLY A 36 -11.00 1.46 4.05
CA GLY A 36 -11.99 0.83 4.91
C GLY A 36 -12.08 1.51 6.28
N ILE A 37 -13.21 1.32 6.92
CA ILE A 37 -13.50 1.86 8.26
C ILE A 37 -13.32 0.74 9.29
N CYS A 38 -12.49 0.96 10.30
CA CYS A 38 -12.37 0.09 11.46
C CYS A 38 -13.39 0.50 12.52
N CYS A 39 -14.18 -0.46 13.01
CA CYS A 39 -15.04 -0.31 14.18
C CYS A 39 -14.68 -1.36 15.22
N TYR A 40 -14.15 -0.93 16.35
CA TYR A 40 -13.82 -1.80 17.49
C TYR A 40 -15.07 -2.02 18.34
N PHE A 41 -15.52 -3.28 18.41
CA PHE A 41 -16.87 -3.66 18.81
C PHE A 41 -16.84 -4.66 19.95
N THR A 42 -17.17 -4.26 21.19
CA THR A 42 -17.03 -5.13 22.36
C THR A 42 -18.23 -5.08 23.30
N ASN A 43 -18.54 -6.23 23.91
CA ASN A 43 -19.51 -6.31 24.99
C ASN A 43 -18.96 -5.82 26.33
N ASN A 44 -17.66 -5.64 26.45
CA ASN A 44 -17.05 -5.21 27.70
C ASN A 44 -17.42 -3.76 28.05
N SER A 45 -18.23 -3.58 29.06
CA SER A 45 -18.72 -2.29 29.55
C SER A 45 -18.06 -1.85 30.87
N SER A 46 -16.99 -2.54 31.31
CA SER A 46 -16.29 -2.19 32.54
C SER A 46 -15.35 -1.02 32.45
N ARG A 47 -15.04 -0.56 31.23
CA ARG A 47 -14.09 0.52 30.90
C ARG A 47 -14.75 1.61 30.08
N GLY A 48 -14.19 2.82 30.13
CA GLY A 48 -14.53 3.91 29.20
C GLY A 48 -13.79 3.76 27.87
N VAL A 49 -14.27 4.45 26.83
CA VAL A 49 -13.66 4.42 25.50
C VAL A 49 -12.23 4.94 25.52
N ALA A 50 -11.94 5.98 26.29
CA ALA A 50 -10.58 6.54 26.41
C ALA A 50 -9.53 5.49 26.85
N GLU A 51 -9.92 4.56 27.73
CA GLU A 51 -9.04 3.47 28.17
C GLU A 51 -8.71 2.49 27.03
N TYR A 52 -9.64 2.30 26.08
CA TYR A 52 -9.37 1.50 24.88
C TYR A 52 -8.44 2.22 23.94
N VAL A 53 -8.62 3.52 23.69
CA VAL A 53 -7.69 4.33 22.88
C VAL A 53 -6.27 4.25 23.44
N ASP A 54 -6.12 4.44 24.77
CA ASP A 54 -4.81 4.31 25.44
C ASP A 54 -4.22 2.90 25.31
N LYS A 55 -5.05 1.86 25.36
CA LYS A 55 -4.63 0.46 25.21
C LYS A 55 -4.12 0.19 23.79
N PHE A 56 -4.84 0.66 22.77
CA PHE A 56 -4.43 0.53 21.36
C PHE A 56 -3.16 1.33 21.06
N LEU A 57 -3.02 2.51 21.64
CA LEU A 57 -1.80 3.32 21.49
C LEU A 57 -0.56 2.61 22.08
N LYS A 58 -0.69 1.91 23.21
CA LYS A 58 0.38 1.06 23.77
C LYS A 58 0.77 -0.08 22.84
N TRP A 59 -0.15 -0.57 22.04
CA TRP A 59 0.11 -1.54 20.98
C TRP A 59 0.67 -0.92 19.71
N GLY A 60 0.87 0.44 19.69
CA GLY A 60 1.34 1.20 18.52
C GLY A 60 0.29 1.30 17.41
N ILE A 61 -0.99 1.23 17.77
CA ILE A 61 -2.13 1.42 16.86
C ILE A 61 -2.81 2.73 17.23
N GLU A 62 -2.74 3.72 16.36
CA GLU A 62 -3.46 4.98 16.55
C GLU A 62 -4.93 4.78 16.24
N THR A 63 -5.78 5.19 17.17
CA THR A 63 -7.25 5.07 17.06
C THR A 63 -7.94 6.30 17.63
N LYS A 64 -9.19 6.50 17.21
CA LYS A 64 -10.05 7.58 17.70
C LYS A 64 -11.20 7.01 18.53
N GLU A 65 -11.69 7.77 19.51
CA GLU A 65 -12.83 7.36 20.33
C GLU A 65 -14.06 6.97 19.49
N GLU A 66 -14.28 7.64 18.39
CA GLU A 66 -15.40 7.37 17.48
C GLU A 66 -15.37 5.99 16.82
N GLU A 67 -14.20 5.36 16.75
CA GLU A 67 -14.03 4.02 16.16
C GLU A 67 -14.47 2.91 17.13
N PHE A 68 -14.72 3.24 18.40
CA PHE A 68 -15.16 2.29 19.39
C PHE A 68 -16.66 2.33 19.60
N VAL A 69 -17.27 1.15 19.61
CA VAL A 69 -18.65 0.92 20.01
C VAL A 69 -18.66 -0.22 21.04
N THR A 70 -18.80 0.16 22.30
CA THR A 70 -18.92 -0.80 23.40
C THR A 70 -20.40 -1.02 23.74
N ALA A 71 -20.76 -2.15 24.35
CA ALA A 71 -22.12 -2.35 24.87
C ALA A 71 -22.51 -1.23 25.86
N GLY A 72 -21.52 -0.65 26.54
CA GLY A 72 -21.73 0.50 27.42
C GLY A 72 -22.12 1.77 26.65
N THR A 73 -21.37 2.17 25.64
CA THR A 73 -21.67 3.37 24.82
C THR A 73 -22.98 3.21 24.04
N PHE A 74 -23.24 2.00 23.55
CA PHE A 74 -24.52 1.68 22.92
C PHE A 74 -25.69 1.80 23.88
N ALA A 75 -25.60 1.22 25.10
CA ALA A 75 -26.61 1.34 26.10
C ALA A 75 -26.90 2.81 26.49
N ILE A 76 -25.84 3.63 26.63
CA ILE A 76 -25.98 5.08 26.86
C ILE A 76 -26.78 5.74 25.74
N SER A 77 -26.44 5.45 24.46
CA SER A 77 -27.13 5.99 23.29
C SER A 77 -28.62 5.63 23.28
N VAL A 78 -28.95 4.34 23.52
CA VAL A 78 -30.34 3.83 23.59
C VAL A 78 -31.08 4.50 24.70
N LEU A 79 -30.53 4.56 25.89
CA LEU A 79 -31.20 5.13 27.06
C LEU A 79 -31.39 6.63 26.97
N LYS A 80 -30.43 7.33 26.39
CA LYS A 80 -30.57 8.76 26.10
C LYS A 80 -31.72 9.04 25.14
N LYS A 81 -31.87 8.23 24.08
CA LYS A 81 -32.98 8.34 23.11
C LYS A 81 -34.34 7.98 23.78
N LYS A 82 -34.40 6.95 24.64
CA LYS A 82 -35.63 6.49 25.27
C LYS A 82 -36.08 7.33 26.47
N LEU A 83 -35.14 7.79 27.28
CA LEU A 83 -35.41 8.38 28.59
C LEU A 83 -35.09 9.88 28.69
N GLY A 84 -34.36 10.44 27.73
CA GLY A 84 -33.97 11.83 27.73
C GLY A 84 -33.13 12.20 28.95
N THR A 85 -33.57 13.21 29.70
CA THR A 85 -32.89 13.72 30.90
C THR A 85 -33.31 13.03 32.19
N ARG A 86 -34.19 11.99 32.14
CA ARG A 86 -34.64 11.27 33.31
C ARG A 86 -33.49 10.54 34.00
N LYS A 87 -33.57 10.44 35.34
CA LYS A 87 -32.50 9.88 36.15
C LYS A 87 -32.46 8.35 36.08
N ILE A 88 -31.29 7.78 35.91
CA ILE A 88 -31.06 6.34 35.79
C ILE A 88 -30.14 5.89 36.93
N PHE A 89 -30.53 4.86 37.63
CA PHE A 89 -29.64 4.18 38.58
C PHE A 89 -28.68 3.27 37.80
N VAL A 90 -27.39 3.41 38.03
CA VAL A 90 -26.38 2.59 37.36
C VAL A 90 -25.62 1.74 38.35
N CYS A 91 -25.63 0.41 38.14
CA CYS A 91 -24.75 -0.54 38.77
C CYS A 91 -23.62 -0.88 37.81
N GLY A 92 -22.46 -0.28 38.02
CA GLY A 92 -21.30 -0.38 37.13
C GLY A 92 -20.03 0.13 37.80
N THR A 93 -18.92 0.05 37.08
CA THR A 93 -17.63 0.59 37.52
C THR A 93 -17.64 2.13 37.56
N ARG A 94 -16.71 2.72 38.29
CA ARG A 94 -16.52 4.19 38.29
C ARG A 94 -16.18 4.73 36.89
N ALA A 95 -15.40 3.98 36.13
CA ALA A 95 -15.06 4.32 34.73
C ALA A 95 -16.34 4.38 33.87
N PHE A 96 -17.21 3.38 33.96
CA PHE A 96 -18.46 3.38 33.22
C PHE A 96 -19.43 4.49 33.65
N LEU A 97 -19.54 4.75 34.96
CA LEU A 97 -20.32 5.89 35.46
C LEU A 97 -19.82 7.24 34.96
N TRP A 98 -18.50 7.41 34.93
CA TRP A 98 -17.90 8.62 34.36
C TRP A 98 -18.24 8.76 32.88
N GLU A 99 -18.17 7.66 32.12
CA GLU A 99 -18.51 7.63 30.69
C GLU A 99 -20.00 7.98 30.48
N CYS A 100 -20.91 7.44 31.31
CA CYS A 100 -22.34 7.81 31.27
C CYS A 100 -22.53 9.33 31.41
N LYS A 101 -21.87 9.94 32.40
CA LYS A 101 -21.95 11.39 32.64
C LYS A 101 -21.33 12.19 31.53
N ARG A 102 -20.16 11.79 31.02
CA ARG A 102 -19.44 12.43 29.93
C ARG A 102 -20.30 12.48 28.66
N LEU A 103 -20.99 11.40 28.37
CA LEU A 103 -21.90 11.29 27.21
C LEU A 103 -23.30 11.89 27.47
N GLY A 104 -23.51 12.52 28.63
CA GLY A 104 -24.70 13.30 28.95
C GLY A 104 -25.90 12.47 29.39
N LEU A 105 -25.69 11.27 29.94
CA LEU A 105 -26.75 10.50 30.62
C LEU A 105 -26.85 10.96 32.08
N ASN A 106 -28.06 11.21 32.55
CA ASN A 106 -28.31 11.59 33.94
C ASN A 106 -28.33 10.35 34.86
N VAL A 107 -27.22 10.09 35.52
CA VAL A 107 -27.01 8.86 36.29
C VAL A 107 -26.74 9.10 37.75
N THR A 108 -27.15 8.12 38.59
CA THR A 108 -26.92 8.10 40.03
C THR A 108 -26.54 6.69 40.50
N GLU A 109 -25.75 6.60 41.55
CA GLU A 109 -25.48 5.37 42.34
C GLU A 109 -26.27 5.33 43.65
N LYS A 110 -27.04 6.39 43.93
CA LYS A 110 -27.83 6.49 45.16
C LYS A 110 -29.31 6.28 44.83
N GLU A 111 -30.00 5.57 45.71
CA GLU A 111 -31.45 5.44 45.63
C GLU A 111 -32.11 6.81 45.87
N THR A 112 -32.80 7.32 44.88
CA THR A 112 -33.57 8.58 44.90
C THR A 112 -34.98 8.33 44.41
N THR A 113 -35.94 9.21 44.76
CA THR A 113 -37.37 9.00 44.43
C THR A 113 -37.68 9.15 42.92
N ASP A 114 -36.82 9.74 42.16
CA ASP A 114 -37.00 10.13 40.76
C ASP A 114 -36.27 9.22 39.74
N ILE A 115 -35.86 8.01 40.19
CA ILE A 115 -35.25 7.02 39.29
C ILE A 115 -36.29 6.53 38.28
N ALA A 116 -35.96 6.67 37.00
CA ALA A 116 -36.81 6.28 35.88
C ALA A 116 -36.43 4.93 35.26
N ALA A 117 -35.24 4.41 35.52
CA ALA A 117 -34.76 3.12 35.05
C ALA A 117 -33.56 2.65 35.87
N VAL A 118 -33.26 1.36 35.76
CA VAL A 118 -32.03 0.73 36.26
C VAL A 118 -31.19 0.28 35.08
N LEU A 119 -29.88 0.49 35.14
CA LEU A 119 -28.90 -0.04 34.20
C LEU A 119 -27.82 -0.82 34.96
N THR A 120 -27.65 -2.09 34.61
CA THR A 120 -26.55 -2.94 35.09
C THR A 120 -25.53 -3.13 33.99
N SER A 121 -24.25 -3.15 34.34
CA SER A 121 -23.13 -3.34 33.42
C SER A 121 -22.13 -4.36 33.97
N TYR A 122 -21.10 -4.68 33.22
CA TYR A 122 -19.98 -5.44 33.74
C TYR A 122 -19.26 -4.63 34.81
N ASP A 123 -19.59 -4.94 36.10
CA ASP A 123 -19.09 -4.20 37.26
C ASP A 123 -18.00 -4.98 38.00
N ARG A 124 -16.73 -4.66 37.70
CA ARG A 124 -15.57 -5.24 38.41
C ARG A 124 -15.34 -4.64 39.80
N GLU A 125 -16.09 -3.62 40.15
CA GLU A 125 -16.09 -2.95 41.46
C GLU A 125 -17.36 -3.27 42.26
N MET A 126 -18.05 -4.37 41.89
CA MET A 126 -19.30 -4.80 42.48
C MET A 126 -19.15 -5.06 43.98
N ASN A 127 -20.17 -4.63 44.73
CA ASN A 127 -20.29 -4.92 46.14
C ASN A 127 -21.76 -5.21 46.55
N TYR A 128 -21.96 -5.74 47.74
CA TYR A 128 -23.28 -6.16 48.19
C TYR A 128 -24.28 -4.99 48.28
N GLU A 129 -23.82 -3.79 48.61
CA GLU A 129 -24.67 -2.59 48.69
C GLU A 129 -25.25 -2.20 47.34
N LYS A 130 -24.41 -2.20 46.28
CA LYS A 130 -24.88 -1.94 44.92
C LYS A 130 -26.00 -2.91 44.51
N ILE A 131 -25.79 -4.22 44.74
CA ILE A 131 -26.74 -5.27 44.38
C ILE A 131 -28.06 -5.10 45.14
N THR A 132 -27.98 -4.95 46.47
CA THR A 132 -29.18 -4.79 47.31
C THR A 132 -29.95 -3.51 46.95
N THR A 133 -29.28 -2.46 46.54
CA THR A 133 -29.93 -1.23 46.09
C THR A 133 -30.68 -1.45 44.78
N VAL A 134 -30.08 -2.16 43.78
CA VAL A 134 -30.80 -2.56 42.56
C VAL A 134 -32.04 -3.36 42.89
N CYS A 135 -31.93 -4.41 43.75
CA CYS A 135 -33.05 -5.23 44.12
C CYS A 135 -34.18 -4.42 44.78
N ARG A 136 -33.84 -3.51 45.72
CA ARG A 136 -34.83 -2.63 46.38
C ARG A 136 -35.55 -1.71 45.40
N ILE A 137 -34.84 -1.14 44.41
CA ILE A 137 -35.45 -0.29 43.39
C ILE A 137 -36.40 -1.09 42.53
N LEU A 138 -35.99 -2.27 42.06
CA LEU A 138 -36.80 -3.13 41.20
C LEU A 138 -38.02 -3.72 41.88
N GLU A 139 -37.94 -4.00 43.19
CA GLU A 139 -39.07 -4.49 44.01
C GLU A 139 -40.10 -3.39 44.29
N LYS A 140 -39.59 -2.19 44.64
CA LYS A 140 -40.48 -1.09 45.10
C LYS A 140 -41.08 -0.29 43.96
N ARG A 141 -40.55 -0.41 42.72
CA ARG A 141 -40.94 0.44 41.61
C ARG A 141 -41.07 -0.36 40.33
N ASP A 142 -42.05 0.01 39.55
CA ASP A 142 -42.21 -0.52 38.19
C ASP A 142 -41.43 0.33 37.18
N VAL A 143 -40.10 0.27 37.28
CA VAL A 143 -39.19 0.92 36.36
C VAL A 143 -38.55 -0.10 35.44
N PRO A 144 -38.25 0.22 34.17
CA PRO A 144 -37.55 -0.68 33.29
C PRO A 144 -36.12 -0.95 33.81
N TRP A 145 -35.69 -2.19 33.62
CA TRP A 145 -34.35 -2.64 33.94
C TRP A 145 -33.62 -3.04 32.67
N TYR A 146 -32.49 -2.41 32.39
CA TYR A 146 -31.61 -2.67 31.27
C TYR A 146 -30.28 -3.26 31.77
N ALA A 147 -29.64 -4.09 30.91
CA ALA A 147 -28.30 -4.59 31.13
C ALA A 147 -27.47 -4.43 29.86
N THR A 148 -26.18 -4.12 29.98
CA THR A 148 -25.34 -3.82 28.84
C THR A 148 -25.11 -5.02 27.91
N ASN A 149 -24.98 -6.24 28.48
CA ASN A 149 -24.75 -7.47 27.71
C ASN A 149 -25.18 -8.70 28.54
N GLU A 150 -25.38 -9.82 27.86
CA GLU A 150 -25.82 -11.06 28.49
C GLU A 150 -24.72 -12.07 28.79
N ASP A 151 -23.45 -11.74 28.50
CA ASP A 151 -22.31 -12.63 28.75
C ASP A 151 -22.24 -13.02 30.22
N LEU A 152 -22.18 -14.32 30.46
CA LEU A 152 -22.07 -14.85 31.84
C LEU A 152 -20.65 -14.72 32.38
N CYS A 153 -19.64 -14.75 31.49
CA CYS A 153 -18.25 -14.68 31.87
C CYS A 153 -17.39 -13.96 30.82
N CYS A 154 -16.34 -13.33 31.31
CA CYS A 154 -15.30 -12.68 30.51
C CYS A 154 -13.98 -13.44 30.71
N PRO A 155 -13.28 -13.85 29.64
CA PRO A 155 -11.95 -14.43 29.74
C PRO A 155 -10.95 -13.43 30.32
N TYR A 156 -10.11 -13.92 31.22
CA TYR A 156 -9.03 -13.17 31.84
C TYR A 156 -7.70 -13.94 31.73
N GLU A 157 -6.64 -13.33 32.21
CA GLU A 157 -5.30 -13.91 32.15
C GLU A 157 -5.24 -15.33 32.75
N ASN A 158 -4.38 -16.19 32.20
CA ASN A 158 -4.14 -17.57 32.62
C ASN A 158 -5.40 -18.47 32.59
N GLY A 159 -6.38 -18.17 31.72
CA GLY A 159 -7.57 -18.98 31.52
C GLY A 159 -8.63 -18.81 32.63
N VAL A 160 -8.49 -17.82 33.50
CA VAL A 160 -9.48 -17.49 34.52
C VAL A 160 -10.69 -16.83 33.86
N MET A 161 -11.90 -17.28 34.22
CA MET A 161 -13.17 -16.69 33.78
C MET A 161 -13.73 -15.80 34.88
N LEU A 162 -13.97 -14.53 34.57
CA LEU A 162 -14.56 -13.56 35.51
C LEU A 162 -16.07 -13.43 35.27
N PRO A 163 -16.91 -13.31 36.33
CA PRO A 163 -18.33 -13.04 36.16
C PRO A 163 -18.58 -11.74 35.43
N ASP A 164 -19.32 -11.78 34.31
CA ASP A 164 -19.67 -10.61 33.49
C ASP A 164 -21.10 -10.11 33.81
N CYS A 165 -21.60 -9.14 33.05
CA CYS A 165 -22.88 -8.47 33.26
C CYS A 165 -24.06 -9.45 33.30
N GLY A 166 -24.06 -10.49 32.46
CA GLY A 166 -25.09 -11.54 32.47
C GLY A 166 -25.14 -12.28 33.80
N ALA A 167 -24.01 -12.71 34.38
CA ALA A 167 -23.94 -13.36 35.67
C ALA A 167 -24.41 -12.44 36.80
N ILE A 168 -24.00 -11.18 36.80
CA ILE A 168 -24.45 -10.15 37.74
C ILE A 168 -25.96 -9.97 37.64
N SER A 169 -26.48 -9.84 36.43
CA SER A 169 -27.90 -9.68 36.15
C SER A 169 -28.70 -10.91 36.54
N TYR A 170 -28.14 -12.11 36.32
CA TYR A 170 -28.77 -13.36 36.73
C TYR A 170 -28.96 -13.45 38.27
N MET A 171 -27.91 -13.11 39.01
CA MET A 171 -27.97 -13.06 40.49
C MET A 171 -29.06 -12.08 40.99
N ILE A 172 -29.11 -10.87 40.40
CA ILE A 172 -30.14 -9.88 40.71
C ILE A 172 -31.54 -10.38 40.32
N SER A 173 -31.66 -11.07 39.17
CA SER A 173 -32.93 -11.62 38.70
C SER A 173 -33.55 -12.62 39.64
N LEU A 174 -32.73 -13.48 40.27
CA LEU A 174 -33.19 -14.45 41.28
C LEU A 174 -33.72 -13.76 42.52
N ALA A 175 -33.12 -12.66 42.96
CA ALA A 175 -33.53 -11.92 44.14
C ALA A 175 -34.75 -11.01 43.88
N ALA A 176 -34.77 -10.31 42.73
CA ALA A 176 -35.81 -9.34 42.41
C ALA A 176 -37.02 -9.93 41.65
N GLY A 177 -36.96 -11.19 41.22
CA GLY A 177 -38.04 -11.84 40.45
C GLY A 177 -38.31 -11.21 39.08
N ARG A 178 -37.37 -10.43 38.56
CA ARG A 178 -37.47 -9.68 37.27
C ARG A 178 -36.27 -9.96 36.39
N LYS A 179 -36.40 -9.77 35.07
CA LYS A 179 -35.31 -9.91 34.12
C LYS A 179 -35.01 -8.57 33.47
N PRO A 180 -33.76 -8.27 33.16
CA PRO A 180 -33.40 -7.08 32.40
C PRO A 180 -33.71 -7.25 30.91
N GLN A 181 -33.78 -6.13 30.20
CA GLN A 181 -33.59 -6.07 28.75
C GLN A 181 -32.09 -5.92 28.46
N PHE A 182 -31.50 -6.94 27.86
CA PHE A 182 -30.11 -6.90 27.40
C PHE A 182 -30.00 -6.09 26.10
N LEU A 183 -28.89 -5.36 25.92
CA LEU A 183 -28.69 -4.42 24.80
C LEU A 183 -27.52 -4.77 23.91
N GLY A 184 -26.47 -5.40 24.43
CA GLY A 184 -25.25 -5.76 23.68
C GLY A 184 -25.42 -6.96 22.75
N LYS A 185 -24.31 -7.46 22.19
CA LYS A 185 -24.30 -8.71 21.41
C LYS A 185 -24.94 -9.85 22.22
N PRO A 186 -25.73 -10.73 21.64
CA PRO A 186 -25.97 -10.99 20.21
C PRO A 186 -27.10 -10.15 19.59
N HIS A 187 -27.64 -9.15 20.25
CA HIS A 187 -28.75 -8.37 19.75
C HIS A 187 -28.33 -7.51 18.55
N PRO A 188 -29.06 -7.57 17.40
CA PRO A 188 -28.67 -6.94 16.15
C PRO A 188 -28.67 -5.42 16.18
N GLU A 189 -29.40 -4.79 17.11
CA GLU A 189 -29.53 -3.33 17.20
C GLU A 189 -28.18 -2.63 17.44
N MET A 190 -27.22 -3.33 18.05
CA MET A 190 -25.88 -2.79 18.24
C MET A 190 -25.13 -2.69 16.89
N VAL A 191 -25.30 -3.65 15.98
CA VAL A 191 -24.76 -3.60 14.60
C VAL A 191 -25.52 -2.55 13.78
N GLU A 192 -26.84 -2.49 13.90
CA GLU A 192 -27.65 -1.49 13.20
C GLU A 192 -27.22 -0.05 13.56
N HIS A 193 -26.91 0.17 14.86
CA HIS A 193 -26.36 1.44 15.33
C HIS A 193 -25.00 1.76 14.67
N VAL A 194 -24.14 0.76 14.50
CA VAL A 194 -22.85 0.90 13.80
C VAL A 194 -23.05 1.26 12.32
N LEU A 195 -23.96 0.59 11.62
CA LEU A 195 -24.28 0.87 10.22
C LEU A 195 -24.83 2.30 10.05
N GLU A 196 -25.74 2.73 10.96
CA GLU A 196 -26.28 4.08 10.96
C GLU A 196 -25.18 5.14 11.19
N LYS A 197 -24.31 4.91 12.16
CA LYS A 197 -23.21 5.81 12.53
C LYS A 197 -22.27 6.11 11.36
N TRP A 198 -21.89 5.12 10.55
CA TRP A 198 -20.99 5.28 9.42
C TRP A 198 -21.70 5.35 8.05
N ASN A 199 -23.03 5.42 8.04
CA ASN A 199 -23.83 5.46 6.81
C ASN A 199 -23.41 4.36 5.82
N CYS A 200 -23.32 3.13 6.31
CA CYS A 200 -22.95 1.95 5.54
C CYS A 200 -24.14 1.01 5.32
N ARG A 201 -24.20 0.41 4.16
CA ARG A 201 -25.20 -0.63 3.86
C ARG A 201 -24.74 -1.96 4.44
N LYS A 202 -25.69 -2.88 4.65
CA LYS A 202 -25.42 -4.21 5.21
C LYS A 202 -24.39 -4.99 4.39
N GLU A 203 -24.48 -4.92 3.09
CA GLU A 203 -23.59 -5.63 2.15
C GLU A 203 -22.15 -5.11 2.20
N GLU A 204 -21.95 -3.88 2.68
CA GLU A 204 -20.64 -3.24 2.82
C GLU A 204 -19.96 -3.54 4.14
N ALA A 205 -20.64 -4.20 5.07
CA ALA A 205 -20.13 -4.51 6.41
C ALA A 205 -19.67 -5.96 6.52
N LEU A 206 -18.66 -6.19 7.37
CA LEU A 206 -18.19 -7.49 7.80
C LEU A 206 -18.00 -7.46 9.32
N LEU A 207 -18.67 -8.36 10.06
CA LEU A 207 -18.41 -8.54 11.48
C LEU A 207 -17.41 -9.67 11.70
N ILE A 208 -16.36 -9.38 12.46
CA ILE A 208 -15.26 -10.30 12.77
C ILE A 208 -15.26 -10.55 14.27
N GLY A 209 -15.33 -11.80 14.66
CA GLY A 209 -15.36 -12.19 16.07
C GLY A 209 -14.94 -13.63 16.30
N ASP A 210 -14.74 -14.00 17.56
CA ASP A 210 -14.29 -15.35 17.96
C ASP A 210 -15.39 -16.19 18.60
N ARG A 211 -16.60 -15.60 18.83
CA ARG A 211 -17.72 -16.29 19.50
C ARG A 211 -18.93 -16.44 18.60
N ILE A 212 -19.43 -17.69 18.48
CA ILE A 212 -20.60 -17.97 17.65
C ILE A 212 -21.86 -17.33 18.23
N TYR A 213 -22.07 -17.47 19.56
CA TYR A 213 -23.31 -17.09 20.21
C TYR A 213 -23.45 -15.59 20.51
N THR A 214 -22.39 -14.81 20.36
CA THR A 214 -22.42 -13.35 20.48
C THR A 214 -22.13 -12.65 19.17
N ASP A 215 -20.89 -12.73 18.67
CA ASP A 215 -20.42 -11.98 17.51
C ASP A 215 -21.13 -12.44 16.24
N ILE A 216 -20.97 -13.72 15.93
CA ILE A 216 -21.53 -14.29 14.70
C ILE A 216 -23.06 -14.21 14.71
N ALA A 217 -23.68 -14.55 15.85
CA ALA A 217 -25.12 -14.43 16.00
C ALA A 217 -25.61 -12.98 15.83
N CYS A 218 -24.89 -12.00 16.35
CA CYS A 218 -25.19 -10.57 16.20
C CYS A 218 -25.16 -10.14 14.73
N GLY A 219 -24.10 -10.49 13.99
CA GLY A 219 -23.96 -10.18 12.58
C GLY A 219 -25.02 -10.86 11.71
N GLN A 220 -25.27 -12.15 11.94
CA GLN A 220 -26.29 -12.92 11.22
C GLN A 220 -27.70 -12.37 11.45
N GLN A 221 -28.05 -12.03 12.70
CA GLN A 221 -29.34 -11.42 13.02
C GLN A 221 -29.50 -10.02 12.40
N ALA A 222 -28.43 -9.25 12.33
CA ALA A 222 -28.42 -7.95 11.65
C ALA A 222 -28.44 -8.09 10.11
N GLY A 223 -28.15 -9.26 9.56
CA GLY A 223 -28.13 -9.55 8.13
C GLY A 223 -26.90 -8.96 7.42
N ILE A 224 -25.74 -8.98 8.11
CA ILE A 224 -24.43 -8.64 7.53
C ILE A 224 -23.56 -9.89 7.47
N ASP A 225 -22.54 -9.86 6.61
CA ASP A 225 -21.58 -10.96 6.53
C ASP A 225 -20.73 -11.07 7.79
N THR A 226 -20.36 -12.31 8.14
CA THR A 226 -19.66 -12.65 9.36
C THR A 226 -18.37 -13.42 9.11
N CYS A 227 -17.34 -13.13 9.88
CA CYS A 227 -16.06 -13.82 9.88
C CYS A 227 -15.72 -14.34 11.28
N LEU A 228 -15.73 -15.65 11.44
CA LEU A 228 -15.30 -16.31 12.68
C LEU A 228 -13.78 -16.52 12.62
N VAL A 229 -13.07 -16.10 13.69
CA VAL A 229 -11.65 -16.39 13.89
C VAL A 229 -11.47 -17.35 15.06
N LEU A 230 -10.60 -18.35 14.90
CA LEU A 230 -10.39 -19.44 15.87
C LEU A 230 -9.28 -19.12 16.89
N THR A 231 -9.04 -17.82 17.15
CA THR A 231 -8.02 -17.36 18.10
C THR A 231 -8.51 -17.30 19.55
N GLY A 232 -9.80 -17.07 19.72
CA GLY A 232 -10.43 -16.91 21.04
C GLY A 232 -11.09 -18.17 21.59
N GLU A 233 -12.39 -18.09 21.87
CA GLU A 233 -13.16 -19.15 22.56
C GLU A 233 -13.40 -20.37 21.66
N GLU A 234 -13.81 -20.13 20.41
CA GLU A 234 -14.08 -21.22 19.46
C GLU A 234 -12.79 -21.78 18.84
N LYS A 235 -12.69 -23.10 18.78
CA LYS A 235 -11.51 -23.79 18.20
C LYS A 235 -11.82 -24.66 16.98
N ASN A 236 -13.07 -25.11 16.80
CA ASN A 236 -13.44 -26.10 15.78
C ASN A 236 -14.80 -25.84 15.10
N ALA A 237 -15.22 -24.62 14.96
CA ALA A 237 -16.59 -24.27 14.53
C ALA A 237 -16.68 -23.93 13.03
N ARG A 238 -16.35 -24.88 12.14
CA ARG A 238 -16.53 -24.73 10.69
C ARG A 238 -18.03 -24.66 10.33
N ASN A 239 -18.36 -23.83 9.32
CA ASN A 239 -19.73 -23.64 8.77
C ASN A 239 -20.74 -22.96 9.72
N LYS A 240 -20.28 -22.15 10.67
CA LYS A 240 -21.15 -21.37 11.56
C LYS A 240 -21.18 -19.87 11.22
N ALA A 241 -20.26 -19.41 10.38
CA ALA A 241 -20.16 -18.05 9.86
C ALA A 241 -19.98 -18.10 8.33
N ASP A 242 -20.14 -16.97 7.66
CA ASP A 242 -19.94 -16.89 6.19
C ASP A 242 -18.47 -17.13 5.84
N ILE A 243 -17.55 -16.68 6.71
CA ILE A 243 -16.11 -16.90 6.61
C ILE A 243 -15.62 -17.49 7.93
N CYS A 244 -14.78 -18.53 7.88
CA CYS A 244 -14.11 -19.10 9.06
C CYS A 244 -12.61 -19.19 8.79
N LEU A 245 -11.79 -18.52 9.63
CA LEU A 245 -10.34 -18.39 9.50
C LEU A 245 -9.64 -18.79 10.79
N ASN A 246 -8.39 -19.21 10.70
CA ASN A 246 -7.63 -19.52 11.92
C ASN A 246 -7.31 -18.27 12.73
N SER A 247 -7.08 -17.11 12.05
CA SER A 247 -6.72 -15.85 12.71
C SER A 247 -7.05 -14.63 11.85
N VAL A 248 -6.99 -13.46 12.46
CA VAL A 248 -7.10 -12.17 11.76
C VAL A 248 -5.95 -11.96 10.74
N LYS A 249 -4.81 -12.64 10.91
CA LYS A 249 -3.70 -12.64 9.95
C LYS A 249 -4.11 -13.23 8.60
N ASP A 250 -4.93 -14.29 8.63
CA ASP A 250 -5.43 -14.89 7.38
C ASP A 250 -6.38 -13.94 6.66
N LEU A 251 -7.20 -13.18 7.41
CA LEU A 251 -8.07 -12.17 6.84
C LEU A 251 -7.24 -11.02 6.21
N ALA A 252 -6.19 -10.55 6.89
CA ALA A 252 -5.28 -9.55 6.34
C ALA A 252 -4.69 -9.99 4.99
N ARG A 253 -4.24 -11.24 4.89
CA ARG A 253 -3.73 -11.83 3.64
C ARG A 253 -4.79 -11.90 2.54
N ILE A 254 -6.03 -12.27 2.89
CA ILE A 254 -7.14 -12.31 1.92
C ILE A 254 -7.42 -10.90 1.39
N LEU A 255 -7.53 -9.91 2.25
CA LEU A 255 -7.78 -8.52 1.86
C LEU A 255 -6.63 -7.98 0.98
N GLN A 256 -5.39 -8.25 1.34
CA GLN A 256 -4.23 -7.89 0.53
C GLN A 256 -4.30 -8.53 -0.86
N ARG A 257 -4.66 -9.82 -0.96
CA ARG A 257 -4.81 -10.51 -2.24
C ARG A 257 -5.94 -9.93 -3.07
N LEU A 258 -7.08 -9.61 -2.46
CA LEU A 258 -8.21 -8.98 -3.15
C LEU A 258 -7.82 -7.60 -3.70
N ARG A 259 -7.11 -6.78 -2.94
CA ARG A 259 -6.58 -5.49 -3.40
C ARG A 259 -5.64 -5.66 -4.59
N LEU A 260 -4.73 -6.62 -4.54
CA LEU A 260 -3.81 -6.91 -5.66
C LEU A 260 -4.56 -7.38 -6.90
N ASN A 261 -5.65 -8.13 -6.74
CA ASN A 261 -6.50 -8.52 -7.88
C ASN A 261 -7.28 -7.32 -8.44
N GLU A 262 -7.78 -6.40 -7.61
CA GLU A 262 -8.41 -5.15 -8.07
C GLU A 262 -7.43 -4.29 -8.88
N VAL A 263 -6.16 -4.24 -8.48
CA VAL A 263 -5.09 -3.57 -9.24
C VAL A 263 -4.90 -4.23 -10.61
N LYS A 264 -4.86 -5.57 -10.67
CA LYS A 264 -4.79 -6.31 -11.95
C LYS A 264 -6.02 -6.06 -12.82
N GLU A 265 -7.22 -6.06 -12.24
CA GLU A 265 -8.45 -5.75 -12.96
C GLU A 265 -8.45 -4.30 -13.49
N PHE A 266 -7.89 -3.35 -12.73
CA PHE A 266 -7.73 -1.98 -13.20
C PHE A 266 -6.78 -1.90 -14.40
N GLN A 267 -5.63 -2.59 -14.35
CA GLN A 267 -4.71 -2.71 -15.48
C GLN A 267 -5.40 -3.34 -16.69
N MET A 268 -6.03 -4.50 -16.51
CA MET A 268 -6.78 -5.18 -17.57
C MET A 268 -7.91 -4.32 -18.15
N LYS A 269 -8.66 -3.61 -17.31
CA LYS A 269 -9.76 -2.74 -17.76
C LYS A 269 -9.26 -1.59 -18.61
N ASN A 270 -8.17 -0.96 -18.22
CA ASN A 270 -7.53 0.09 -19.00
C ASN A 270 -7.00 -0.48 -20.31
N TRP A 271 -6.35 -1.64 -20.28
CA TRP A 271 -5.88 -2.37 -21.45
C TRP A 271 -7.03 -2.73 -22.39
N ILE A 272 -8.12 -3.34 -21.87
CA ILE A 272 -9.31 -3.71 -22.67
C ILE A 272 -9.93 -2.48 -23.30
N GLN A 273 -10.02 -1.36 -22.59
CA GLN A 273 -10.57 -0.12 -23.13
C GLN A 273 -9.78 0.41 -24.34
N TYR A 274 -8.47 0.15 -24.41
CA TYR A 274 -7.62 0.45 -25.56
C TYR A 274 -7.62 -0.64 -26.61
N ALA A 275 -7.79 -1.90 -26.18
CA ALA A 275 -7.92 -3.03 -27.07
C ALA A 275 -9.25 -2.99 -27.86
N GLU A 276 -10.32 -2.49 -27.25
CA GLU A 276 -11.60 -2.26 -27.93
C GLU A 276 -11.41 -1.29 -29.11
N GLY A 277 -11.52 -1.80 -30.33
CA GLY A 277 -11.26 -1.07 -31.58
C GLY A 277 -9.87 -1.30 -32.20
N ASN A 278 -8.98 -1.99 -31.49
CA ASN A 278 -7.66 -2.35 -31.97
C ASN A 278 -7.39 -3.88 -31.95
N GLU A 279 -8.41 -4.69 -31.76
CA GLU A 279 -8.30 -6.16 -31.63
C GLU A 279 -7.52 -6.83 -32.76
N GLU A 280 -7.74 -6.42 -34.01
CA GLU A 280 -6.96 -6.90 -35.16
C GLU A 280 -5.48 -6.47 -35.12
N LYS A 281 -5.18 -5.31 -34.50
CA LYS A 281 -3.83 -4.80 -34.39
C LYS A 281 -3.06 -5.55 -33.29
N ILE A 282 -3.71 -5.86 -32.18
CA ILE A 282 -3.14 -6.60 -31.05
C ILE A 282 -2.87 -8.06 -31.43
N ALA A 283 -3.78 -8.71 -32.15
CA ALA A 283 -3.61 -10.09 -32.62
C ALA A 283 -2.35 -10.27 -33.53
N GLY A 284 -1.83 -9.20 -34.11
CA GLY A 284 -0.59 -9.20 -34.89
C GLY A 284 0.70 -8.94 -34.10
N ALA A 285 0.63 -8.73 -32.79
CA ALA A 285 1.81 -8.40 -31.98
C ALA A 285 2.91 -9.48 -31.99
N TYR A 286 2.53 -10.73 -32.19
CA TYR A 286 3.45 -11.87 -32.27
C TYR A 286 4.21 -11.99 -33.60
N GLU A 287 3.97 -11.13 -34.58
CA GLU A 287 4.68 -11.18 -35.85
C GLU A 287 6.12 -10.67 -35.77
N TYR A 288 6.53 -10.06 -34.65
CA TYR A 288 7.89 -9.54 -34.46
C TYR A 288 8.89 -10.61 -34.04
N PHE A 289 8.48 -11.52 -33.17
CA PHE A 289 9.30 -12.58 -32.61
C PHE A 289 8.41 -13.70 -32.04
N ALA A 290 9.00 -14.89 -31.85
CA ALA A 290 8.37 -15.90 -31.02
C ALA A 290 8.52 -15.50 -29.54
N PRO A 291 7.47 -15.68 -28.68
CA PRO A 291 7.50 -15.28 -27.26
C PRO A 291 8.68 -15.87 -26.46
N ASP A 292 9.21 -17.00 -26.88
CA ASP A 292 10.34 -17.73 -26.28
C ASP A 292 11.66 -17.53 -27.04
N GLN A 293 11.72 -16.58 -28.00
CA GLN A 293 12.92 -16.34 -28.79
C GLN A 293 14.04 -15.76 -27.92
N ILE A 294 15.21 -16.39 -27.98
CA ILE A 294 16.45 -15.89 -27.38
C ILE A 294 17.25 -15.17 -28.47
N PHE A 295 17.55 -13.88 -28.23
CA PHE A 295 18.35 -13.04 -29.14
C PHE A 295 19.85 -13.10 -28.83
N SER A 296 20.21 -13.31 -27.57
CA SER A 296 21.56 -13.54 -27.09
C SER A 296 21.55 -14.42 -25.84
N ALA A 297 22.49 -15.37 -25.74
CA ALA A 297 22.65 -16.23 -24.58
C ALA A 297 23.67 -15.69 -23.56
N GLU A 298 24.16 -14.46 -23.76
CA GLU A 298 25.13 -13.83 -22.86
C GLU A 298 24.45 -13.17 -21.66
N SER A 299 25.02 -13.34 -20.49
CA SER A 299 24.59 -12.66 -19.25
C SER A 299 25.34 -11.33 -19.14
N ARG A 300 24.63 -10.21 -19.37
CA ARG A 300 25.22 -8.87 -19.30
C ARG A 300 24.16 -7.76 -19.19
N TRP A 301 24.62 -6.55 -19.07
CA TRP A 301 23.80 -5.35 -19.28
C TRP A 301 23.54 -5.14 -20.77
N TYR A 302 22.30 -4.97 -21.14
CA TYR A 302 21.82 -4.69 -22.49
C TYR A 302 21.24 -3.30 -22.54
N ARG A 303 21.59 -2.57 -23.62
CA ARG A 303 21.18 -1.19 -23.83
C ARG A 303 19.92 -1.10 -24.67
N GLY A 304 18.91 -0.38 -24.20
CA GLY A 304 17.66 -0.22 -24.93
C GLY A 304 17.00 1.13 -24.79
N ASP A 305 15.86 1.23 -25.48
CA ASP A 305 14.97 2.38 -25.47
C ASP A 305 13.51 1.88 -25.42
N LEU A 306 12.76 2.34 -24.44
CA LEU A 306 11.39 1.87 -24.22
C LEU A 306 10.32 2.86 -24.70
N HIS A 307 10.72 3.92 -25.45
CA HIS A 307 9.80 4.95 -25.91
C HIS A 307 10.22 5.53 -27.25
N ILE A 308 9.65 5.01 -28.35
CA ILE A 308 10.00 5.38 -29.72
C ILE A 308 8.74 5.50 -30.58
N HIS A 309 8.67 6.57 -31.41
CA HIS A 309 7.58 6.82 -32.35
C HIS A 309 8.01 6.70 -33.81
N THR A 310 7.05 6.39 -34.68
CA THR A 310 7.25 6.28 -36.13
C THR A 310 6.11 6.96 -36.90
N THR A 311 6.17 6.92 -38.23
CA THR A 311 5.11 7.43 -39.13
C THR A 311 3.79 6.66 -39.00
N MET A 312 3.69 5.67 -38.09
CA MET A 312 2.43 5.00 -37.79
C MET A 312 1.58 5.81 -36.80
N SER A 313 2.20 6.76 -36.09
CA SER A 313 1.52 7.81 -35.34
C SER A 313 1.99 9.18 -35.86
N ASP A 314 2.72 9.93 -35.09
CA ASP A 314 3.18 11.29 -35.39
C ASP A 314 4.71 11.41 -35.49
N GLY A 315 5.43 10.30 -35.43
CA GLY A 315 6.85 10.26 -35.70
C GLY A 315 7.13 10.49 -37.18
N HIS A 316 8.28 11.08 -37.49
CA HIS A 316 8.70 11.43 -38.88
C HIS A 316 9.50 10.32 -39.57
N ASP A 317 10.09 9.40 -38.81
CA ASP A 317 10.79 8.24 -39.38
C ASP A 317 9.82 7.09 -39.65
N THR A 318 9.94 6.48 -40.83
CA THR A 318 9.30 5.22 -41.12
C THR A 318 9.87 4.11 -40.24
N PRO A 319 9.16 2.98 -40.01
CA PRO A 319 9.71 1.82 -39.33
C PRO A 319 11.07 1.37 -39.84
N LYS A 320 11.32 1.50 -41.14
CA LYS A 320 12.62 1.15 -41.78
C LYS A 320 13.71 2.15 -41.42
N GLU A 321 13.41 3.43 -41.40
CA GLU A 321 14.38 4.49 -41.04
C GLU A 321 14.68 4.40 -39.53
N MET A 322 13.67 4.21 -38.67
CA MET A 322 13.83 4.07 -37.24
C MET A 322 14.68 2.84 -36.89
N LYS A 323 14.44 1.69 -37.53
CA LYS A 323 15.29 0.50 -37.41
C LYS A 323 16.78 0.82 -37.66
N ILE A 324 17.09 1.54 -38.74
CA ILE A 324 18.46 1.91 -39.07
C ILE A 324 19.06 2.83 -38.01
N ARG A 325 18.28 3.78 -37.49
CA ARG A 325 18.74 4.69 -36.42
C ARG A 325 19.00 3.95 -35.10
N ALA A 326 18.11 3.02 -34.71
CA ALA A 326 18.28 2.21 -33.52
C ALA A 326 19.54 1.34 -33.59
N GLU A 327 19.79 0.67 -34.75
CA GLU A 327 21.02 -0.09 -34.98
C GLU A 327 22.28 0.78 -34.96
N LYS A 328 22.22 1.97 -35.60
CA LYS A 328 23.30 2.96 -35.59
C LYS A 328 23.62 3.49 -34.20
N ALA A 329 22.57 3.65 -33.37
CA ALA A 329 22.69 4.05 -31.96
C ALA A 329 23.27 2.93 -31.08
N GLY A 330 23.40 1.71 -31.59
CA GLY A 330 23.94 0.56 -30.88
C GLY A 330 22.98 0.02 -29.80
N LEU A 331 21.68 0.06 -30.07
CA LEU A 331 20.69 -0.53 -29.19
C LEU A 331 20.68 -2.05 -29.33
N ASP A 332 20.59 -2.75 -28.20
CA ASP A 332 20.34 -4.19 -28.13
C ASP A 332 18.84 -4.49 -28.25
N PHE A 333 18.01 -3.64 -27.63
CA PHE A 333 16.55 -3.76 -27.68
C PHE A 333 15.85 -2.39 -27.72
N TYR A 334 14.59 -2.37 -28.18
CA TYR A 334 13.73 -1.19 -28.08
C TYR A 334 12.25 -1.56 -28.18
N ALA A 335 11.39 -0.72 -27.59
CA ALA A 335 9.95 -0.82 -27.74
C ALA A 335 9.46 0.21 -28.75
N VAL A 336 8.55 -0.21 -29.63
CA VAL A 336 7.85 0.68 -30.56
C VAL A 336 6.52 1.06 -29.93
N THR A 337 6.37 2.34 -29.63
CA THR A 337 5.26 2.83 -28.79
C THR A 337 4.50 3.95 -29.49
N ASP A 338 4.16 3.76 -30.77
CA ASP A 338 3.35 4.71 -31.53
C ASP A 338 2.03 5.03 -30.78
N HIS A 339 1.60 6.29 -30.85
CA HIS A 339 0.37 6.77 -30.19
C HIS A 339 -0.86 5.98 -30.63
N ASP A 340 -1.55 5.38 -29.67
CA ASP A 340 -2.81 4.64 -29.85
C ASP A 340 -2.78 3.64 -31.02
N ALA A 341 -1.58 3.14 -31.38
CA ALA A 341 -1.37 2.28 -32.55
C ALA A 341 -0.39 1.13 -32.28
N TRP A 342 -0.82 -0.09 -32.54
CA TRP A 342 0.04 -1.26 -32.58
C TRP A 342 0.61 -1.49 -33.97
N GLN A 343 1.93 -1.69 -34.05
CA GLN A 343 2.58 -2.13 -35.28
C GLN A 343 2.43 -3.65 -35.41
N LYS A 344 1.85 -4.12 -36.54
CA LYS A 344 1.69 -5.57 -36.80
C LYS A 344 2.99 -6.22 -37.27
N LYS A 345 3.87 -5.47 -37.93
CA LYS A 345 5.10 -5.97 -38.54
C LYS A 345 6.23 -4.98 -38.37
N TRP A 346 7.40 -5.51 -38.12
CA TRP A 346 8.62 -4.72 -38.01
C TRP A 346 9.67 -5.20 -39.03
N PRO A 347 10.49 -4.32 -39.60
CA PRO A 347 11.60 -4.70 -40.47
C PRO A 347 12.59 -5.59 -39.73
N LEU A 348 13.12 -6.63 -40.42
CA LEU A 348 14.12 -7.50 -39.81
C LEU A 348 15.30 -6.68 -39.30
N THR A 349 15.71 -6.88 -38.07
CA THR A 349 16.76 -6.15 -37.37
C THR A 349 17.57 -7.09 -36.50
N SER A 350 18.80 -6.63 -36.12
CA SER A 350 19.63 -7.32 -35.13
C SER A 350 19.22 -7.04 -33.68
N CYS A 351 18.35 -6.05 -33.46
CA CYS A 351 17.85 -5.70 -32.14
C CYS A 351 16.63 -6.56 -31.76
N MET A 352 16.42 -6.78 -30.48
CA MET A 352 15.15 -7.27 -29.97
C MET A 352 14.14 -6.12 -29.98
N VAL A 353 13.03 -6.27 -30.70
CA VAL A 353 11.99 -5.26 -30.82
C VAL A 353 10.74 -5.72 -30.10
N LEU A 354 10.27 -4.92 -29.17
CA LEU A 354 9.06 -5.18 -28.42
C LEU A 354 7.89 -4.40 -29.02
N PRO A 355 6.77 -5.06 -29.29
CA PRO A 355 5.56 -4.35 -29.64
C PRO A 355 5.04 -3.59 -28.43
N GLY A 356 4.69 -2.34 -28.63
CA GLY A 356 4.13 -1.48 -27.61
C GLY A 356 3.17 -0.47 -28.20
N MET A 357 2.59 0.33 -27.35
CA MET A 357 1.72 1.44 -27.74
C MET A 357 1.79 2.50 -26.65
N GLU A 358 1.94 3.75 -27.02
CA GLU A 358 1.71 4.84 -26.09
C GLU A 358 0.24 5.22 -26.08
N ILE A 359 -0.36 5.07 -24.92
CA ILE A 359 -1.72 5.49 -24.66
C ILE A 359 -1.74 7.00 -24.45
N SER A 360 -2.46 7.71 -25.35
CA SER A 360 -2.53 9.17 -25.36
C SER A 360 -3.94 9.66 -25.09
N LYS A 361 -4.27 9.87 -23.84
CA LYS A 361 -5.58 10.45 -23.46
C LYS A 361 -5.40 11.76 -22.71
N ALA A 362 -6.53 12.45 -22.51
CA ALA A 362 -6.61 13.68 -21.74
C ALA A 362 -6.09 13.53 -20.28
N GLY A 363 -5.87 12.30 -19.81
CA GLY A 363 -5.33 11.98 -18.49
C GLY A 363 -3.80 11.88 -18.42
N GLY A 364 -3.06 11.99 -19.53
CA GLY A 364 -1.61 11.80 -19.62
C GLY A 364 -1.22 10.64 -20.53
N HIS A 365 0.08 10.32 -20.58
CA HIS A 365 0.65 9.31 -21.46
C HIS A 365 1.21 8.13 -20.66
N ALA A 366 1.04 6.93 -21.19
CA ALA A 366 1.61 5.72 -20.62
C ALA A 366 1.94 4.70 -21.73
N ASN A 367 3.09 4.04 -21.64
CA ASN A 367 3.43 2.94 -22.52
C ASN A 367 2.91 1.63 -21.99
N VAL A 368 2.28 0.87 -22.86
CA VAL A 368 1.99 -0.55 -22.67
C VAL A 368 2.91 -1.33 -23.60
N ILE A 369 3.79 -2.14 -23.04
CA ILE A 369 4.78 -2.92 -23.78
C ILE A 369 4.48 -4.40 -23.54
N TRP A 370 4.44 -5.17 -24.63
CA TRP A 370 4.04 -6.58 -24.60
C TRP A 370 5.22 -7.51 -24.88
N ASP A 371 5.44 -8.51 -24.05
CA ASP A 371 6.49 -9.52 -24.24
C ASP A 371 6.00 -10.82 -24.90
N GLY A 372 4.73 -10.88 -25.23
CA GLY A 372 4.06 -12.10 -25.73
C GLY A 372 3.26 -12.87 -24.69
N LYS A 373 3.40 -12.55 -23.40
CA LYS A 373 2.70 -13.18 -22.28
C LYS A 373 2.02 -12.18 -21.35
N GLU A 374 2.75 -11.13 -20.99
CA GLU A 374 2.31 -10.11 -20.03
C GLU A 374 2.66 -8.70 -20.53
N GLU A 375 1.95 -7.71 -20.05
CA GLU A 375 2.21 -6.30 -20.32
C GLU A 375 3.02 -5.64 -19.21
N LEU A 376 3.87 -4.69 -19.62
CA LEU A 376 4.48 -3.69 -18.74
C LEU A 376 3.74 -2.37 -18.91
N PHE A 377 3.30 -1.77 -17.82
CA PHE A 377 2.69 -0.46 -17.79
C PHE A 377 3.72 0.56 -17.31
N SER A 378 4.17 1.45 -18.21
CA SER A 378 5.11 2.53 -17.93
C SER A 378 4.39 3.86 -17.89
N LEU A 379 4.50 4.57 -16.77
CA LEU A 379 4.00 5.94 -16.66
C LEU A 379 5.02 6.88 -17.30
N ASN A 380 4.64 7.51 -18.42
CA ASN A 380 5.56 8.33 -19.23
C ASN A 380 5.56 9.78 -18.77
N HIS A 381 6.74 10.42 -18.78
CA HIS A 381 6.95 11.86 -18.52
C HIS A 381 5.84 12.53 -17.67
N PRO A 382 5.58 12.04 -16.43
CA PRO A 382 4.34 12.32 -15.69
C PRO A 382 4.11 13.79 -15.32
N PHE A 383 5.12 14.64 -15.48
CA PHE A 383 5.07 16.07 -15.16
C PHE A 383 5.28 16.99 -16.36
N LEU A 384 5.26 16.44 -17.59
CA LEU A 384 5.53 17.23 -18.80
C LEU A 384 4.29 18.02 -19.25
N ASP A 385 4.11 19.23 -18.72
CA ASP A 385 3.12 20.24 -19.13
C ASP A 385 1.72 19.67 -19.46
N GLN A 386 1.24 19.86 -20.70
CA GLN A 386 -0.07 19.42 -21.15
C GLN A 386 -0.23 17.88 -21.21
N TRP A 387 0.88 17.15 -21.31
CA TRP A 387 0.91 15.68 -21.31
C TRP A 387 1.14 15.09 -19.91
N SER A 388 1.22 15.94 -18.88
CA SER A 388 1.35 15.49 -17.50
C SER A 388 0.19 14.58 -17.08
N TRP A 389 0.51 13.58 -16.24
CA TRP A 389 -0.48 12.64 -15.74
C TRP A 389 -1.50 13.34 -14.84
N LYS A 390 -2.80 13.12 -15.09
CA LYS A 390 -3.93 13.79 -14.41
C LYS A 390 -4.86 12.83 -13.68
N GLU A 391 -4.74 11.52 -13.91
CA GLU A 391 -5.54 10.53 -13.20
C GLU A 391 -4.95 10.26 -11.81
N MET A 392 -5.33 11.08 -10.85
CA MET A 392 -4.79 11.04 -9.49
C MET A 392 -5.14 9.77 -8.73
N ASP A 393 -6.22 9.09 -9.09
CA ASP A 393 -6.65 7.83 -8.48
C ASP A 393 -5.91 6.58 -9.02
N LEU A 394 -4.93 6.75 -9.93
CA LEU A 394 -4.12 5.65 -10.45
C LEU A 394 -3.42 4.92 -9.30
N PRO A 395 -3.69 3.62 -9.09
CA PRO A 395 -3.00 2.85 -8.05
C PRO A 395 -1.52 2.70 -8.35
N LEU A 396 -0.64 3.13 -7.44
CA LEU A 396 0.82 3.00 -7.61
C LEU A 396 1.26 1.55 -7.84
N ALA A 397 0.58 0.58 -7.23
CA ALA A 397 0.85 -0.84 -7.44
C ALA A 397 0.52 -1.35 -8.86
N SER A 398 -0.16 -0.54 -9.70
CA SER A 398 -0.42 -0.87 -11.11
C SER A 398 0.71 -0.45 -12.05
N ILE A 399 1.66 0.38 -11.57
CA ILE A 399 2.76 0.91 -12.36
C ILE A 399 3.92 -0.08 -12.32
N SER A 400 4.37 -0.55 -13.48
CA SER A 400 5.57 -1.39 -13.61
C SER A 400 6.83 -0.53 -13.70
N CYS A 401 6.75 0.54 -14.50
CA CYS A 401 7.86 1.46 -14.75
C CYS A 401 7.43 2.92 -14.55
N LEU A 402 8.39 3.74 -14.19
CA LEU A 402 8.27 5.20 -14.18
C LEU A 402 9.34 5.78 -15.10
N GLU A 403 8.94 6.50 -16.13
CA GLU A 403 9.87 7.21 -16.98
C GLU A 403 10.36 8.47 -16.26
N ILE A 404 11.65 8.44 -15.88
CA ILE A 404 12.27 9.50 -15.08
C ILE A 404 13.08 10.49 -15.93
N ASP A 405 13.41 10.11 -17.14
CA ASP A 405 14.16 10.95 -18.10
C ASP A 405 13.59 10.72 -19.50
N ASN A 406 13.05 11.77 -20.07
CA ASN A 406 12.37 11.77 -21.35
C ASN A 406 12.90 12.92 -22.22
N ASN A 407 13.09 12.67 -23.50
CA ASN A 407 13.40 13.63 -24.55
C ASN A 407 14.39 14.75 -24.16
N PRO A 408 15.66 14.42 -23.92
CA PRO A 408 16.66 15.36 -23.40
C PRO A 408 17.04 16.51 -24.36
N THR A 409 16.48 16.53 -25.55
CA THR A 409 16.75 17.61 -26.53
C THR A 409 16.30 18.98 -26.06
N PHE A 410 15.36 19.02 -25.07
CA PHE A 410 14.87 20.23 -24.43
C PHE A 410 15.67 20.63 -23.18
N GLU A 411 16.82 20.04 -22.93
CA GLU A 411 17.65 20.31 -21.76
C GLU A 411 17.99 21.79 -21.56
N HIS A 412 18.02 22.54 -22.64
CA HIS A 412 18.29 23.98 -22.65
C HIS A 412 17.09 24.81 -23.11
N ASP A 413 15.88 24.26 -23.03
CA ASP A 413 14.67 25.03 -23.29
C ASP A 413 14.69 26.29 -22.42
N PRO A 414 14.57 27.49 -23.00
CA PRO A 414 14.51 28.74 -22.27
C PRO A 414 13.33 28.79 -21.28
N ASN A 415 12.33 27.95 -21.46
CA ASN A 415 11.20 27.80 -20.53
C ASN A 415 11.44 26.71 -19.46
N GLN A 416 12.49 25.89 -19.57
CA GLN A 416 12.89 24.84 -18.60
C GLN A 416 11.80 23.77 -18.32
N HIS A 417 10.84 23.58 -19.20
CA HIS A 417 9.68 22.71 -18.95
C HIS A 417 10.08 21.24 -18.85
N ALA A 418 10.84 20.71 -19.83
CA ALA A 418 11.25 19.30 -19.84
C ALA A 418 12.27 18.98 -18.74
N GLU A 419 13.26 19.86 -18.48
CA GLU A 419 14.23 19.68 -17.41
C GLU A 419 13.55 19.63 -16.05
N ASN A 420 12.57 20.50 -15.80
CA ASN A 420 11.78 20.48 -14.57
C ASN A 420 10.90 19.24 -14.47
N ALA A 421 10.33 18.76 -15.57
CA ALA A 421 9.51 17.55 -15.61
C ALA A 421 10.34 16.30 -15.26
N ASN A 422 11.51 16.12 -15.87
CA ASN A 422 12.42 15.02 -15.59
C ASN A 422 12.93 15.06 -14.14
N LYS A 423 13.29 16.24 -13.64
CA LYS A 423 13.69 16.40 -12.24
C LYS A 423 12.59 15.98 -11.26
N LYS A 424 11.34 16.40 -11.49
CA LYS A 424 10.21 15.96 -10.67
C LYS A 424 9.93 14.46 -10.79
N ALA A 425 10.14 13.87 -11.96
CA ALA A 425 10.00 12.42 -12.14
C ALA A 425 11.07 11.63 -11.36
N VAL A 426 12.31 12.14 -11.31
CA VAL A 426 13.37 11.60 -10.44
C VAL A 426 13.00 11.74 -8.96
N GLU A 427 12.51 12.91 -8.55
CA GLU A 427 12.04 13.14 -7.16
C GLU A 427 10.86 12.22 -6.80
N LEU A 428 9.93 11.97 -7.72
CA LEU A 428 8.85 10.99 -7.54
C LEU A 428 9.41 9.58 -7.36
N SER A 429 10.34 9.16 -8.22
CA SER A 429 10.97 7.84 -8.09
C SER A 429 11.65 7.67 -6.74
N ASP A 430 12.44 8.66 -6.30
CA ASP A 430 13.12 8.64 -5.00
C ASP A 430 12.11 8.60 -3.82
N LEU A 431 10.99 9.33 -3.91
CA LEU A 431 9.90 9.28 -2.93
C LEU A 431 9.26 7.89 -2.86
N LEU A 432 8.97 7.26 -4.01
CA LEU A 432 8.36 5.95 -4.06
C LEU A 432 9.27 4.87 -3.45
N TRP A 433 10.57 4.92 -3.73
CA TRP A 433 11.54 4.04 -3.11
C TRP A 433 11.67 4.29 -1.60
N ALA A 434 11.66 5.53 -1.15
CA ALA A 434 11.64 5.88 0.28
C ALA A 434 10.38 5.38 0.99
N ASP A 435 9.26 5.29 0.27
CA ASP A 435 8.00 4.73 0.78
C ASP A 435 7.94 3.19 0.72
N GLY A 436 8.92 2.53 0.09
CA GLY A 436 8.99 1.06 0.00
C GLY A 436 8.40 0.48 -1.28
N TYR A 437 7.97 1.30 -2.24
CA TYR A 437 7.63 0.84 -3.59
C TYR A 437 8.88 0.46 -4.36
N ARG A 438 8.77 -0.62 -5.15
CA ARG A 438 9.79 -1.05 -6.11
C ARG A 438 9.25 -0.85 -7.53
N ILE A 439 9.06 0.40 -7.92
CA ILE A 439 8.67 0.78 -9.29
C ILE A 439 9.96 1.08 -10.05
N CYS A 440 10.16 0.39 -11.17
CA CYS A 440 11.39 0.48 -11.93
C CYS A 440 11.50 1.83 -12.65
N ALA A 441 12.53 2.60 -12.34
CA ALA A 441 12.86 3.81 -13.09
C ALA A 441 13.47 3.45 -14.42
N VAL A 442 12.93 4.03 -15.50
CA VAL A 442 13.38 3.86 -16.90
C VAL A 442 13.56 5.21 -17.57
N GLY A 443 14.26 5.22 -18.71
CA GLY A 443 14.35 6.37 -19.60
C GLY A 443 13.82 6.01 -20.98
N GLY A 444 13.32 6.99 -21.70
CA GLY A 444 12.85 6.84 -23.06
C GLY A 444 13.20 8.05 -23.92
N SER A 445 13.62 7.83 -25.17
CA SER A 445 14.01 8.94 -26.05
C SER A 445 12.82 9.77 -26.52
N ASP A 446 11.66 9.15 -26.58
CA ASP A 446 10.43 9.78 -27.11
C ASP A 446 10.68 10.45 -28.48
N VAL A 447 11.43 9.75 -29.31
CA VAL A 447 11.93 10.30 -30.58
C VAL A 447 10.82 10.35 -31.61
N HIS A 448 10.48 11.56 -32.08
CA HIS A 448 9.50 11.81 -33.13
C HIS A 448 10.15 12.31 -34.41
N LEU A 449 11.20 13.15 -34.32
CA LEU A 449 11.78 13.84 -35.44
C LEU A 449 12.93 13.04 -36.08
N LYS A 450 13.20 13.27 -37.38
CA LYS A 450 14.36 12.68 -38.09
C LYS A 450 15.68 13.17 -37.52
N GLU A 451 16.76 12.41 -37.74
CA GLU A 451 18.13 12.80 -37.34
C GLU A 451 18.54 14.18 -37.89
N THR A 452 17.98 14.61 -39.02
CA THR A 452 18.26 15.90 -39.67
C THR A 452 17.34 17.04 -39.19
N GLU A 453 16.35 16.72 -38.37
CA GLU A 453 15.35 17.65 -37.86
C GLU A 453 15.55 17.86 -36.34
N ARG A 454 15.09 18.98 -35.86
CA ARG A 454 15.04 19.28 -34.42
C ARG A 454 13.88 20.21 -34.10
N TYR A 455 13.39 20.17 -32.90
CA TYR A 455 12.45 21.15 -32.41
C TYR A 455 13.08 22.55 -32.40
N GLY A 456 12.28 23.60 -32.54
CA GLY A 456 12.81 24.97 -32.74
C GLY A 456 13.69 25.48 -31.59
N ASP A 457 13.47 24.99 -30.40
CA ASP A 457 14.16 25.32 -29.14
C ASP A 457 15.17 24.24 -28.70
N ALA A 458 15.23 23.10 -29.40
CA ALA A 458 16.14 22.01 -29.06
C ALA A 458 17.59 22.32 -29.47
N VAL A 459 18.55 21.96 -28.63
CA VAL A 459 19.98 22.14 -28.87
C VAL A 459 20.57 21.07 -29.81
N MET A 460 19.97 19.87 -29.80
CA MET A 460 20.40 18.74 -30.63
C MET A 460 19.18 17.98 -31.19
N PRO A 461 19.34 17.20 -32.25
CA PRO A 461 18.31 16.27 -32.70
C PRO A 461 18.05 15.19 -31.64
N ALA A 462 16.81 14.74 -31.53
CA ALA A 462 16.48 13.55 -30.76
C ALA A 462 17.12 12.30 -31.38
N SER A 463 17.59 11.39 -30.53
CA SER A 463 18.23 10.15 -30.97
C SER A 463 17.67 8.95 -30.17
N PRO A 464 17.34 7.84 -30.86
CA PRO A 464 16.99 6.61 -30.13
C PRO A 464 18.10 6.24 -29.14
N GLY A 465 17.71 5.88 -27.91
CA GLY A 465 18.63 5.54 -26.85
C GLY A 465 19.34 6.72 -26.18
N ASP A 466 18.81 7.92 -26.28
CA ASP A 466 19.21 9.07 -25.47
C ASP A 466 17.96 9.74 -24.87
N PRO A 467 17.62 9.43 -23.59
CA PRO A 467 18.32 8.52 -22.64
C PRO A 467 18.24 7.03 -23.02
N SER A 468 19.19 6.25 -22.50
CA SER A 468 19.20 4.79 -22.61
C SER A 468 18.74 4.14 -21.34
N THR A 469 17.87 3.13 -21.46
CA THR A 469 17.53 2.18 -20.40
C THR A 469 18.41 0.95 -20.53
N TRP A 470 19.18 0.65 -19.48
CA TRP A 470 20.04 -0.53 -19.43
C TRP A 470 19.43 -1.58 -18.51
N CYS A 471 19.20 -2.78 -19.04
CA CYS A 471 18.62 -3.90 -18.31
C CYS A 471 19.63 -5.04 -18.20
N TYR A 472 19.80 -5.60 -16.99
CA TYR A 472 20.60 -6.81 -16.82
C TYR A 472 19.74 -8.02 -17.15
N MET A 473 20.18 -8.80 -18.12
CA MET A 473 19.50 -10.04 -18.50
C MET A 473 20.53 -11.19 -18.54
N GLU A 474 20.15 -12.36 -18.01
CA GLU A 474 20.97 -13.57 -18.11
C GLU A 474 21.07 -14.05 -19.55
N GLN A 475 20.03 -13.80 -20.31
CA GLN A 475 19.98 -13.94 -21.77
C GLN A 475 19.01 -12.89 -22.34
N MET A 476 19.29 -12.40 -23.51
CA MET A 476 18.42 -11.39 -24.14
C MET A 476 17.17 -12.07 -24.72
N SER A 477 16.06 -11.90 -24.06
CA SER A 477 14.73 -12.32 -24.50
C SER A 477 13.66 -11.40 -23.90
N PRO A 478 12.44 -11.35 -24.47
CA PRO A 478 11.36 -10.56 -23.92
C PRO A 478 11.02 -10.91 -22.46
N GLU A 479 11.04 -12.19 -22.11
CA GLU A 479 10.79 -12.69 -20.76
C GLU A 479 11.82 -12.18 -19.76
N HIS A 480 13.14 -12.30 -20.06
CA HIS A 480 14.20 -11.82 -19.18
C HIS A 480 14.24 -10.29 -19.06
N LEU A 481 13.79 -9.56 -20.11
CA LEU A 481 13.62 -8.11 -20.01
C LEU A 481 12.55 -7.76 -18.97
N GLN A 482 11.40 -8.44 -18.98
CA GLN A 482 10.37 -8.24 -17.98
C GLN A 482 10.83 -8.62 -16.57
N GLU A 483 11.54 -9.73 -16.42
CA GLU A 483 12.14 -10.13 -15.15
C GLU A 483 13.11 -9.07 -14.63
N SER A 484 13.98 -8.54 -15.51
CA SER A 484 14.91 -7.46 -15.17
C SER A 484 14.19 -6.21 -14.71
N ILE A 485 13.15 -5.79 -15.41
CA ILE A 485 12.33 -4.61 -15.03
C ILE A 485 11.62 -4.85 -13.69
N ARG A 486 11.01 -6.01 -13.47
CA ARG A 486 10.34 -6.34 -12.22
C ARG A 486 11.29 -6.45 -11.03
N ALA A 487 12.50 -6.93 -11.28
CA ALA A 487 13.57 -6.97 -10.28
C ALA A 487 14.21 -5.59 -10.06
N CYS A 488 13.91 -4.60 -10.93
CA CYS A 488 14.56 -3.30 -10.99
C CYS A 488 16.07 -3.38 -11.29
N HIS A 489 16.53 -4.46 -11.95
CA HIS A 489 17.90 -4.58 -12.44
C HIS A 489 18.12 -3.69 -13.66
N VAL A 490 17.93 -2.41 -13.44
CA VAL A 490 17.88 -1.37 -14.47
C VAL A 490 18.63 -0.13 -14.01
N TYR A 491 19.30 0.51 -14.94
CA TYR A 491 19.78 1.87 -14.77
C TYR A 491 19.59 2.70 -16.05
N VAL A 492 19.52 4.01 -15.87
CA VAL A 492 19.32 4.99 -16.97
C VAL A 492 20.59 5.81 -17.15
N THR A 493 20.98 6.04 -18.42
CA THR A 493 22.12 6.89 -18.72
C THR A 493 21.85 7.83 -19.89
N ARG A 494 22.55 8.97 -19.85
CA ARG A 494 22.67 9.92 -20.94
C ARG A 494 24.13 10.14 -21.29
N ASN A 495 24.52 9.79 -22.52
CA ASN A 495 25.88 10.03 -23.02
C ASN A 495 26.99 9.59 -22.06
N CYS A 496 26.76 8.53 -21.28
CA CYS A 496 27.77 7.97 -20.41
C CYS A 496 27.67 6.44 -20.32
N GLU A 497 28.81 5.83 -20.02
CA GLU A 497 28.94 4.40 -19.75
C GLU A 497 29.27 4.20 -18.29
N ILE A 498 28.72 3.14 -17.71
CA ILE A 498 28.85 2.81 -16.29
C ILE A 498 29.46 1.42 -16.12
N GLN A 499 30.40 1.31 -15.18
CA GLN A 499 30.81 0.04 -14.59
C GLN A 499 30.63 0.16 -13.10
N PHE A 500 30.02 -0.85 -12.51
CA PHE A 500 29.72 -0.88 -11.07
C PHE A 500 29.96 -2.28 -10.52
N SER A 501 30.54 -2.32 -9.33
CA SER A 501 30.62 -3.52 -8.50
C SER A 501 30.46 -3.14 -7.04
N CYS A 502 29.89 -4.04 -6.25
CA CYS A 502 29.84 -3.88 -4.80
C CYS A 502 29.95 -5.21 -4.07
N GLU A 503 30.34 -5.12 -2.82
CA GLU A 503 30.52 -6.24 -1.90
C GLU A 503 29.83 -5.91 -0.58
N CYS A 504 29.21 -6.90 0.04
CA CYS A 504 28.54 -6.76 1.34
C CYS A 504 29.35 -7.44 2.44
N TYR A 505 29.37 -6.82 3.61
CA TYR A 505 30.08 -7.33 4.79
C TYR A 505 29.17 -7.28 6.01
N GLN A 506 29.30 -8.27 6.88
CA GLN A 506 28.70 -8.27 8.21
C GLN A 506 29.38 -7.23 9.13
N ALA A 507 28.76 -6.91 10.25
CA ALA A 507 29.35 -6.05 11.28
C ALA A 507 30.67 -6.62 11.88
N SER A 508 30.88 -7.94 11.77
CA SER A 508 32.14 -8.62 12.13
C SER A 508 33.27 -8.33 11.14
N GLY A 509 32.99 -7.79 9.96
CA GLY A 509 33.93 -7.64 8.85
C GLY A 509 34.01 -8.87 7.94
N GLU A 510 33.19 -9.89 8.15
CA GLU A 510 33.11 -11.07 7.29
C GLU A 510 32.35 -10.73 6.00
N GLN A 511 32.91 -11.10 4.85
CA GLN A 511 32.29 -10.87 3.55
C GLN A 511 31.08 -11.79 3.35
N ILE A 512 29.97 -11.24 2.90
CA ILE A 512 28.77 -11.99 2.51
C ILE A 512 28.92 -12.33 1.03
N SER A 513 28.92 -13.62 0.70
CA SER A 513 29.04 -14.08 -0.68
C SER A 513 27.79 -13.71 -1.49
N GLY A 514 27.98 -13.16 -2.70
CA GLY A 514 26.91 -12.81 -3.62
C GLY A 514 27.41 -11.86 -4.69
N GLU A 515 26.71 -11.82 -5.81
CA GLU A 515 26.82 -10.76 -6.80
C GLU A 515 25.61 -9.85 -6.62
N TYR A 516 25.84 -8.56 -6.46
CA TYR A 516 24.79 -7.58 -6.23
C TYR A 516 24.71 -6.58 -7.38
N ARG A 517 23.49 -6.32 -7.84
CA ARG A 517 23.18 -5.45 -8.96
C ARG A 517 22.24 -4.31 -8.53
N PHE A 518 22.22 -3.24 -9.26
CA PHE A 518 21.24 -2.18 -9.06
C PHE A 518 19.83 -2.78 -8.99
N GLY A 519 19.03 -2.35 -8.04
CA GLY A 519 17.71 -2.87 -7.77
C GLY A 519 17.66 -4.01 -6.75
N ASP A 520 18.78 -4.64 -6.38
CA ASP A 520 18.78 -5.76 -5.46
C ASP A 520 18.36 -5.37 -4.04
N ARG A 521 17.74 -6.31 -3.36
CA ARG A 521 17.65 -6.30 -1.91
C ARG A 521 18.92 -6.92 -1.33
N LEU A 522 19.63 -6.13 -0.52
CA LEU A 522 20.81 -6.60 0.18
C LEU A 522 20.45 -7.60 1.30
N PRO A 523 21.34 -8.53 1.65
CA PRO A 523 21.14 -9.44 2.77
C PRO A 523 20.87 -8.69 4.08
N ASP A 524 19.97 -9.19 4.91
CA ASP A 524 19.61 -8.56 6.20
C ASP A 524 20.81 -8.45 7.17
N GLU A 525 21.86 -9.25 6.97
CA GLU A 525 23.11 -9.21 7.73
C GLU A 525 24.12 -8.18 7.19
N CYS A 526 23.82 -7.52 6.05
CA CYS A 526 24.72 -6.53 5.47
C CYS A 526 24.80 -5.31 6.38
N ALA A 527 25.96 -5.09 6.96
CA ALA A 527 26.25 -3.94 7.80
C ALA A 527 27.13 -2.90 7.08
N ILE A 528 27.89 -3.34 6.09
CA ILE A 528 28.78 -2.49 5.30
C ILE A 528 28.69 -2.91 3.84
N MET A 529 28.53 -1.95 2.93
CA MET A 529 28.59 -2.13 1.49
C MET A 529 29.81 -1.38 0.96
N GLY A 530 30.80 -2.10 0.47
CA GLY A 530 31.91 -1.54 -0.32
C GLY A 530 31.51 -1.45 -1.80
N PHE A 531 31.92 -0.40 -2.50
CA PHE A 531 31.61 -0.25 -3.92
C PHE A 531 32.72 0.38 -4.72
N GLU A 532 32.77 0.03 -6.02
CA GLU A 532 33.51 0.71 -7.05
C GLU A 532 32.56 1.16 -8.15
N LEU A 533 32.59 2.46 -8.50
CA LEU A 533 31.81 3.05 -9.58
C LEU A 533 32.77 3.71 -10.58
N LYS A 534 32.64 3.34 -11.86
CA LYS A 534 33.39 3.98 -12.94
C LYS A 534 32.43 4.60 -13.94
N ILE A 535 32.72 5.85 -14.33
CA ILE A 535 31.90 6.62 -15.27
C ILE A 535 32.79 7.10 -16.42
N ARG A 536 32.40 6.76 -17.65
CA ARG A 536 33.00 7.31 -18.87
C ARG A 536 31.98 8.20 -19.58
N THR A 537 32.30 9.48 -19.72
CA THR A 537 31.44 10.48 -20.37
C THR A 537 32.28 11.56 -21.02
N GLY A 538 31.73 12.16 -22.07
CA GLY A 538 32.30 13.36 -22.71
C GLY A 538 32.21 14.63 -21.86
N GLU A 539 31.39 14.59 -20.81
CA GLU A 539 31.19 15.74 -19.92
C GLU A 539 32.42 15.97 -19.03
N ARG A 540 33.01 17.17 -19.13
CA ARG A 540 34.25 17.53 -18.43
C ARG A 540 34.04 17.63 -16.89
N LYS A 541 32.82 17.97 -16.44
CA LYS A 541 32.51 18.20 -15.04
C LYS A 541 31.31 17.33 -14.61
N THR A 542 31.60 16.10 -14.26
CA THR A 542 30.64 15.12 -13.75
C THR A 542 30.70 15.12 -12.23
N GLN A 543 29.55 15.13 -11.59
CA GLN A 543 29.41 14.98 -10.14
C GLN A 543 28.70 13.63 -9.87
N ALA A 544 29.48 12.64 -9.43
CA ALA A 544 28.93 11.38 -8.97
C ALA A 544 28.52 11.47 -7.51
N PHE A 545 27.45 10.79 -7.13
CA PHE A 545 26.92 10.77 -5.78
C PHE A 545 26.16 9.48 -5.51
N TYR A 546 25.82 9.24 -4.24
CA TYR A 546 24.76 8.33 -3.88
C TYR A 546 23.78 9.02 -2.92
N LEU A 547 22.53 8.55 -2.91
CA LEU A 547 21.55 8.88 -1.88
C LEU A 547 21.55 7.74 -0.86
N ASN A 548 21.57 8.08 0.41
CA ASN A 548 21.35 7.16 1.52
C ASN A 548 20.13 7.63 2.29
N ASP A 549 19.03 6.90 2.17
CA ASP A 549 17.73 7.30 2.74
C ASP A 549 17.32 8.76 2.41
N GLY A 550 17.64 9.20 1.19
CA GLY A 550 17.36 10.55 0.68
C GLY A 550 18.46 11.58 0.94
N GLU A 551 19.45 11.30 1.79
CA GLU A 551 20.61 12.19 1.98
C GLU A 551 21.62 12.05 0.83
N LYS A 552 21.89 13.14 0.12
CA LYS A 552 22.82 13.17 -1.03
C LYS A 552 24.26 13.28 -0.56
N ILE A 553 25.06 12.27 -0.85
CA ILE A 553 26.48 12.21 -0.50
C ILE A 553 27.29 12.23 -1.78
N GLN A 554 28.10 13.30 -1.94
CA GLN A 554 28.98 13.49 -3.10
C GLN A 554 30.16 12.52 -3.04
N LEU A 555 30.49 11.92 -4.19
CA LEU A 555 31.66 11.06 -4.35
C LEU A 555 32.86 11.89 -4.83
N LEU A 556 34.02 11.59 -4.27
CA LEU A 556 35.28 12.18 -4.71
C LEU A 556 35.90 11.31 -5.79
N GLU A 557 36.32 11.94 -6.91
CA GLU A 557 37.05 11.27 -7.98
C GLU A 557 38.44 10.86 -7.45
N GLU A 558 38.73 9.58 -7.43
CA GLU A 558 40.02 9.04 -6.97
C GLU A 558 41.07 8.97 -8.09
N GLY A 559 40.63 8.90 -9.33
CA GLY A 559 41.51 8.82 -10.48
C GLY A 559 40.79 8.80 -11.82
N GLN A 560 41.55 8.98 -12.89
CA GLN A 560 41.06 8.83 -14.26
C GLN A 560 42.03 7.96 -15.06
N LYS A 561 41.48 6.92 -15.71
CA LYS A 561 42.25 6.02 -16.59
C LYS A 561 41.43 5.67 -17.82
N ASP A 562 42.02 5.80 -19.00
CA ASP A 562 41.42 5.45 -20.30
C ASP A 562 40.02 6.10 -20.50
N GLY A 563 39.87 7.34 -20.02
CA GLY A 563 38.61 8.08 -20.09
C GLY A 563 37.59 7.75 -18.98
N TRP A 564 37.87 6.77 -18.14
CA TRP A 564 37.03 6.40 -16.99
C TRP A 564 37.40 7.20 -15.74
N LYS A 565 36.46 7.88 -15.15
CA LYS A 565 36.53 8.46 -13.80
C LYS A 565 36.16 7.39 -12.79
N GLN A 566 36.98 7.22 -11.76
CA GLN A 566 36.82 6.18 -10.76
C GLN A 566 36.44 6.77 -9.41
N TYR A 567 35.46 6.15 -8.75
CA TYR A 567 34.93 6.49 -7.44
C TYR A 567 34.81 5.22 -6.62
N ASN A 568 35.38 5.22 -5.42
CA ASN A 568 35.27 4.10 -4.49
C ASN A 568 34.70 4.60 -3.15
N GLY A 569 34.11 3.71 -2.39
CA GLY A 569 33.61 4.06 -1.07
C GLY A 569 33.02 2.90 -0.30
N THR A 570 32.64 3.22 0.92
CA THR A 570 31.92 2.31 1.80
C THR A 570 30.69 2.99 2.37
N ILE A 571 29.59 2.26 2.45
CA ILE A 571 28.35 2.68 3.07
C ILE A 571 28.11 1.80 4.27
N THR A 572 27.91 2.40 5.44
CA THR A 572 27.63 1.67 6.68
C THR A 572 26.15 1.80 7.02
N PHE A 573 25.52 0.68 7.26
CA PHE A 573 24.12 0.62 7.67
C PHE A 573 23.99 0.66 9.19
N PRO A 574 22.94 1.32 9.74
CA PRO A 574 22.69 1.28 11.17
C PRO A 574 22.40 -0.15 11.63
N VAL A 575 22.84 -0.49 12.84
CA VAL A 575 22.59 -1.81 13.46
C VAL A 575 21.10 -2.02 13.78
N SER A 576 20.30 -0.97 13.81
CA SER A 576 18.84 -1.04 14.00
C SER A 576 18.20 -1.55 12.71
N LYS A 577 17.52 -2.69 12.79
CA LYS A 577 16.76 -3.28 11.67
C LYS A 577 15.64 -2.34 11.24
N GLY A 578 15.89 -1.55 10.20
CA GLY A 578 14.93 -0.68 9.55
C GLY A 578 15.00 -0.87 8.04
N TYR A 579 14.07 -0.24 7.34
CA TYR A 579 14.14 -0.14 5.88
C TYR A 579 15.12 0.96 5.50
N HIS A 580 16.08 0.62 4.62
CA HIS A 580 17.06 1.55 4.05
C HIS A 580 17.08 1.39 2.53
N TRP A 581 17.35 2.48 1.83
CA TRP A 581 17.53 2.47 0.39
C TRP A 581 18.72 3.32 -0.05
N ILE A 582 19.44 2.84 -1.06
CA ILE A 582 20.64 3.49 -1.57
C ILE A 582 20.56 3.58 -3.08
N ARG A 583 20.70 4.77 -3.62
CA ARG A 583 20.69 5.04 -5.05
C ARG A 583 21.97 5.74 -5.51
N PHE A 584 22.65 5.15 -6.48
CA PHE A 584 23.77 5.79 -7.15
C PHE A 584 23.29 6.67 -8.30
N GLY A 585 24.02 7.76 -8.56
CA GLY A 585 23.73 8.68 -9.64
C GLY A 585 24.92 9.55 -10.03
N ALA A 586 24.76 10.20 -11.16
CA ALA A 586 25.68 11.24 -11.60
C ALA A 586 24.93 12.35 -12.36
N GLU A 587 25.41 13.55 -12.23
CA GLU A 587 24.86 14.73 -12.87
C GLU A 587 25.96 15.65 -13.41
N THR A 588 25.60 16.54 -14.33
CA THR A 588 26.46 17.64 -14.71
C THR A 588 26.54 18.66 -13.58
N ARG A 589 27.47 19.62 -13.66
CA ARG A 589 27.53 20.72 -12.66
C ARG A 589 26.26 21.58 -12.62
N LYS A 590 25.45 21.53 -13.67
CA LYS A 590 24.18 22.26 -13.76
C LYS A 590 23.00 21.46 -13.19
N GLY A 591 23.22 20.21 -12.75
CA GLY A 591 22.19 19.34 -12.21
C GLY A 591 21.50 18.46 -13.24
N THR A 592 21.92 18.48 -14.51
CA THR A 592 21.37 17.61 -15.54
C THR A 592 21.76 16.16 -15.27
N LEU A 593 20.79 15.26 -15.30
CA LEU A 593 20.99 13.82 -15.06
C LEU A 593 21.91 13.22 -16.15
N LEU A 594 22.91 12.46 -15.72
CA LEU A 594 23.77 11.64 -16.58
C LEU A 594 23.58 10.15 -16.31
N PHE A 595 23.31 9.79 -15.06
CA PHE A 595 23.18 8.43 -14.62
C PHE A 595 22.23 8.32 -13.43
N TYR A 596 21.30 7.38 -13.50
CA TYR A 596 20.38 6.99 -12.43
C TYR A 596 20.37 5.48 -12.31
N ALA A 597 20.71 4.93 -11.14
CA ALA A 597 20.58 3.52 -10.83
C ALA A 597 19.31 3.27 -10.03
N ASN A 598 18.55 2.22 -10.34
CA ASN A 598 17.49 1.78 -9.44
C ASN A 598 18.11 1.37 -8.08
N PRO A 599 17.48 1.75 -6.96
CA PRO A 599 18.09 1.64 -5.64
C PRO A 599 18.31 0.21 -5.16
N PHE A 600 19.39 0.00 -4.41
CA PHE A 600 19.49 -1.12 -3.48
C PHE A 600 18.58 -0.88 -2.27
N THR A 601 18.05 -1.96 -1.68
CA THR A 601 17.28 -1.89 -0.45
C THR A 601 17.81 -2.84 0.61
N LEU A 602 17.67 -2.48 1.87
CA LEU A 602 17.91 -3.33 3.05
C LEU A 602 16.66 -3.32 3.91
N GLY A 603 16.24 -4.47 4.40
CA GLY A 603 14.98 -4.58 5.14
C GLY A 603 13.73 -4.48 4.26
N GLU A 604 12.57 -4.39 4.88
CA GLU A 604 11.28 -4.25 4.21
C GLU A 604 10.49 -3.07 4.79
N LYS A 605 9.81 -2.35 3.92
CA LYS A 605 8.82 -1.34 4.30
C LYS A 605 7.55 -1.57 3.49
N LYS A 606 6.41 -1.51 4.16
CA LYS A 606 5.12 -1.48 3.47
C LYS A 606 4.85 -0.05 3.03
N PRO A 607 4.52 0.18 1.75
CA PRO A 607 4.18 1.51 1.28
C PRO A 607 2.94 2.09 1.99
N ASP A 608 3.00 3.39 2.28
CA ASP A 608 1.90 4.18 2.85
C ASP A 608 1.09 4.90 1.76
N LEU A 609 1.77 5.34 0.69
CA LEU A 609 1.13 5.98 -0.46
C LEU A 609 0.36 4.94 -1.29
N MET A 610 -0.83 5.29 -1.78
CA MET A 610 -1.69 4.34 -2.49
C MET A 610 -1.87 4.67 -3.96
N THR A 611 -1.98 5.96 -4.27
CA THR A 611 -2.29 6.46 -5.61
C THR A 611 -1.22 7.42 -6.11
N PHE A 612 -1.22 7.67 -7.42
CA PHE A 612 -0.37 8.70 -8.00
C PHE A 612 -0.63 10.07 -7.36
N GLY A 613 -1.88 10.39 -7.06
CA GLY A 613 -2.26 11.64 -6.39
C GLY A 613 -1.66 11.79 -5.01
N ASP A 614 -1.62 10.70 -4.22
CA ASP A 614 -0.95 10.72 -2.91
C ASP A 614 0.53 11.08 -3.04
N ALA A 615 1.24 10.47 -4.00
CA ALA A 615 2.66 10.73 -4.23
C ALA A 615 2.90 12.12 -4.85
N ALA A 616 2.11 12.52 -5.84
CA ALA A 616 2.25 13.82 -6.50
C ALA A 616 2.05 15.01 -5.55
N ALA A 617 1.21 14.85 -4.53
CA ALA A 617 0.96 15.89 -3.52
C ALA A 617 2.21 16.29 -2.71
N TYR A 618 3.23 15.43 -2.65
CA TYR A 618 4.52 15.76 -2.01
C TYR A 618 5.45 16.59 -2.91
N LEU A 619 5.15 16.69 -4.21
CA LEU A 619 6.03 17.33 -5.22
C LEU A 619 5.46 18.66 -5.74
N ILE A 620 4.24 19.00 -5.36
CA ILE A 620 3.56 20.26 -5.68
C ILE A 620 3.78 21.25 -4.56
#